data_5b279aa4c0f38e6bb7abf98a0e3385d9
#
_entry.id   5b279aa4c0f38e6bb7abf98a0e3385d9
#
_cell.length_a   1.000
_cell.length_b   1.000
_cell.length_c   1.000
_cell.angle_alpha   90.00
_cell.angle_beta   90.00
_cell.angle_gamma   90.00
#
_symmetry.space_group_name_H-M   'P 1'
#
loop_
_entity.id
_entity.type
_entity.pdbx_description
1 polymer ?
#
loop_
_entity_poly.entity_id
_entity_poly.type
_entity_poly.pdbx_seq_one_letter_code
_entity_poly.pdbx_strand_id
1 'polypeptide(L)'
;MQLEERMKFKQKVFIFIVILVVDMILAWGAVRMWKGRGEIFDTHEGKPVDTGRIPVPGEGMTTEVSGHDHSGAGRSEKAVSDLYGQQEDIAKKYTALTFDDGPNPKYTKPLLDGLRERGIRVTFFLVGECIDGNEDLVKQMAKDGHLIGVHCLTHKDLTKEKLSDAAKELCDTREKIRAVTGDWPEYVRPPYGSWNAKLEEAVDMIPVFWDVDSIDWRLKNTEKVTAKVVKDTEDGDIILMHDEFKTSVEAAFRIIDNLTAKGYTFVTVDELMVD
;
A
#
# COMPACT_ATOMS: atom_id res chain seq x y z
N MET A 1 44.09 -6.23 6.82
CA MET A 1 43.72 -7.58 7.30
C MET A 1 42.28 -7.72 7.76
N GLN A 2 41.73 -6.81 8.58
CA GLN A 2 40.33 -6.92 9.04
C GLN A 2 39.24 -6.70 7.95
N LEU A 3 39.49 -5.86 6.95
CA LEU A 3 38.51 -5.57 5.90
C LEU A 3 38.34 -6.77 4.93
N GLU A 4 39.42 -7.47 4.63
CA GLU A 4 39.44 -8.64 3.72
C GLU A 4 38.73 -9.85 4.36
N GLU A 5 38.86 -10.03 5.66
CA GLU A 5 38.18 -11.08 6.40
C GLU A 5 36.65 -10.82 6.48
N ARG A 6 36.23 -9.56 6.68
CA ARG A 6 34.83 -9.18 6.68
C ARG A 6 34.19 -9.36 5.30
N MET A 7 34.91 -9.05 4.21
CA MET A 7 34.38 -9.28 2.85
C MET A 7 34.23 -10.78 2.57
N LYS A 8 35.20 -11.61 2.96
CA LYS A 8 35.10 -13.07 2.82
C LYS A 8 33.97 -13.67 3.65
N PHE A 9 33.68 -13.11 4.83
CA PHE A 9 32.56 -13.53 5.67
C PHE A 9 31.23 -13.18 5.03
N LYS A 10 31.03 -11.92 4.55
CA LYS A 10 29.82 -11.49 3.85
C LYS A 10 29.56 -12.33 2.59
N GLN A 11 30.59 -12.65 1.84
CA GLN A 11 30.49 -13.50 0.66
C GLN A 11 30.06 -14.93 1.01
N LYS A 12 30.57 -15.52 2.12
CA LYS A 12 30.15 -16.84 2.59
C LYS A 12 28.68 -16.84 3.07
N VAL A 13 28.25 -15.79 3.79
CA VAL A 13 26.87 -15.64 4.24
C VAL A 13 25.92 -15.50 3.05
N PHE A 14 26.29 -14.69 2.04
CA PHE A 14 25.51 -14.54 0.82
C PHE A 14 25.35 -15.86 0.07
N ILE A 15 26.43 -16.62 -0.11
CA ILE A 15 26.39 -17.94 -0.75
C ILE A 15 25.48 -18.91 0.03
N PHE A 16 25.54 -18.88 1.36
CA PHE A 16 24.71 -19.74 2.22
C PHE A 16 23.22 -19.40 2.09
N ILE A 17 22.87 -18.11 2.03
CA ILE A 17 21.49 -17.65 1.81
C ILE A 17 20.99 -18.09 0.43
N VAL A 18 21.81 -17.94 -0.62
CA VAL A 18 21.44 -18.39 -1.98
C VAL A 18 21.18 -19.89 -2.02
N ILE A 19 21.99 -20.71 -1.34
CA ILE A 19 21.79 -22.16 -1.26
C ILE A 19 20.46 -22.48 -0.55
N LEU A 20 20.15 -21.83 0.59
CA LEU A 20 18.88 -22.03 1.31
C LEU A 20 17.64 -21.66 0.47
N VAL A 21 17.73 -20.59 -0.30
CA VAL A 21 16.63 -20.18 -1.20
C VAL A 21 16.43 -21.19 -2.32
N VAL A 22 17.51 -21.72 -2.90
CA VAL A 22 17.42 -22.77 -3.94
C VAL A 22 16.84 -24.05 -3.36
N ASP A 23 17.23 -24.46 -2.15
CA ASP A 23 16.67 -25.64 -1.49
C ASP A 23 15.18 -25.49 -1.17
N MET A 24 14.74 -24.29 -0.74
CA MET A 24 13.32 -23.98 -0.54
C MET A 24 12.52 -24.06 -1.84
N ILE A 25 13.05 -23.55 -2.95
CA ILE A 25 12.39 -23.61 -4.26
C ILE A 25 12.26 -25.05 -4.74
N LEU A 26 13.31 -25.87 -4.56
CA LEU A 26 13.29 -27.29 -4.91
C LEU A 26 12.32 -28.09 -4.06
N ALA A 27 12.26 -27.82 -2.74
CA ALA A 27 11.30 -28.45 -1.83
C ALA A 27 9.85 -28.07 -2.18
N TRP A 28 9.60 -26.80 -2.55
CA TRP A 28 8.27 -26.33 -2.97
C TRP A 28 7.82 -26.94 -4.30
N GLY A 29 8.77 -27.09 -5.25
CA GLY A 29 8.55 -27.80 -6.51
C GLY A 29 8.20 -29.27 -6.31
N ALA A 30 8.87 -29.97 -5.38
CA ALA A 30 8.61 -31.38 -5.05
C ALA A 30 7.21 -31.58 -4.41
N VAL A 31 6.80 -30.67 -3.51
CA VAL A 31 5.47 -30.68 -2.87
C VAL A 31 4.36 -30.47 -3.91
N ARG A 32 4.61 -29.60 -4.91
CA ARG A 32 3.63 -29.32 -5.97
C ARG A 32 3.48 -30.48 -6.95
N MET A 33 4.56 -31.23 -7.23
CA MET A 33 4.49 -32.44 -8.06
C MET A 33 3.82 -33.60 -7.33
N TRP A 34 3.93 -33.69 -6.01
CA TRP A 34 3.25 -34.73 -5.22
C TRP A 34 1.74 -34.50 -5.10
N LYS A 35 1.30 -33.24 -4.99
CA LYS A 35 -0.16 -32.89 -4.98
C LYS A 35 -0.88 -33.09 -6.32
N GLY A 36 -0.14 -33.22 -7.43
CA GLY A 36 -0.71 -33.43 -8.77
C GLY A 36 -0.97 -34.89 -9.15
N ARG A 37 -0.66 -35.87 -8.26
CA ARG A 37 -0.72 -37.31 -8.59
C ARG A 37 -1.73 -38.12 -7.77
N GLY A 38 -2.70 -37.51 -7.15
CA GLY A 38 -3.71 -38.18 -6.37
C GLY A 38 -5.11 -37.67 -6.68
N GLU A 39 -5.79 -38.31 -7.66
CA GLU A 39 -7.23 -38.55 -7.71
C GLU A 39 -7.64 -39.04 -9.10
N ILE A 40 -7.56 -40.35 -9.28
CA ILE A 40 -8.37 -41.13 -10.23
C ILE A 40 -8.91 -42.29 -9.44
N PHE A 41 -10.21 -42.31 -9.17
CA PHE A 41 -11.14 -43.40 -8.88
C PHE A 41 -12.46 -42.78 -8.44
N ASP A 42 -13.54 -43.00 -8.94
CA ASP A 42 -14.34 -43.87 -9.78
C ASP A 42 -15.79 -43.79 -9.26
N THR A 43 -16.71 -43.63 -10.18
CA THR A 43 -18.11 -44.04 -10.30
C THR A 43 -19.03 -44.12 -9.08
N HIS A 44 -20.21 -43.48 -9.12
CA HIS A 44 -21.51 -44.15 -9.35
C HIS A 44 -22.69 -43.15 -9.45
N GLU A 45 -23.44 -43.33 -10.50
CA GLU A 45 -24.89 -43.18 -10.75
C GLU A 45 -25.79 -42.37 -9.79
N GLY A 46 -26.54 -41.40 -10.34
CA GLY A 46 -27.71 -40.77 -9.75
C GLY A 46 -28.51 -39.96 -10.78
N LYS A 47 -29.71 -40.42 -11.13
CA LYS A 47 -30.64 -39.98 -12.17
C LYS A 47 -31.08 -38.51 -12.10
N PRO A 48 -31.58 -37.92 -13.23
CA PRO A 48 -31.94 -36.53 -13.33
C PRO A 48 -33.29 -36.20 -12.72
N VAL A 49 -33.37 -35.00 -12.11
CA VAL A 49 -34.61 -34.40 -11.67
C VAL A 49 -35.02 -33.33 -12.68
N ASP A 50 -36.21 -33.54 -13.22
CA ASP A 50 -36.99 -32.67 -14.06
C ASP A 50 -37.33 -31.35 -13.36
N THR A 51 -37.05 -30.22 -13.97
CA THR A 51 -37.60 -28.92 -13.55
C THR A 51 -38.20 -28.19 -14.74
N GLY A 52 -39.48 -28.05 -14.66
CA GLY A 52 -40.47 -27.46 -15.52
C GLY A 52 -40.13 -26.18 -16.25
N ARG A 53 -40.56 -26.16 -17.50
CA ARG A 53 -40.79 -25.04 -18.38
C ARG A 53 -41.79 -24.07 -17.79
N ILE A 54 -41.50 -22.76 -17.89
CA ILE A 54 -42.51 -21.70 -17.80
C ILE A 54 -42.61 -21.02 -19.18
N PRO A 55 -43.84 -20.80 -19.71
CA PRO A 55 -44.05 -20.45 -21.10
C PRO A 55 -44.00 -18.96 -21.40
N VAL A 56 -43.60 -18.67 -22.63
CA VAL A 56 -43.71 -17.32 -23.27
C VAL A 56 -45.01 -17.28 -24.07
N PRO A 57 -45.83 -16.22 -24.05
CA PRO A 57 -46.83 -15.91 -25.06
C PRO A 57 -46.34 -14.72 -25.91
N GLY A 58 -46.45 -14.67 -27.14
CA GLY A 58 -47.47 -14.68 -28.11
C GLY A 58 -46.98 -14.07 -29.41
N GLU A 59 -47.42 -14.67 -30.45
CA GLU A 59 -47.22 -14.43 -31.87
C GLU A 59 -47.73 -13.08 -32.39
N GLY A 60 -47.15 -12.66 -33.52
CA GLY A 60 -47.94 -12.07 -34.57
C GLY A 60 -47.29 -10.89 -35.32
N MET A 61 -46.71 -11.05 -36.45
CA MET A 61 -47.28 -10.57 -37.74
C MET A 61 -46.21 -10.42 -38.82
N THR A 62 -46.36 -11.20 -39.84
CA THR A 62 -45.66 -11.16 -41.14
C THR A 62 -46.08 -9.95 -41.96
N THR A 63 -45.12 -9.25 -42.60
CA THR A 63 -45.34 -8.64 -43.92
C THR A 63 -44.04 -8.69 -44.70
N GLU A 64 -44.10 -9.38 -45.80
CA GLU A 64 -43.14 -9.34 -46.93
C GLU A 64 -43.17 -7.99 -47.61
N VAL A 65 -42.02 -7.41 -47.95
CA VAL A 65 -41.83 -6.57 -49.13
C VAL A 65 -40.43 -6.74 -49.70
N SER A 66 -40.43 -7.07 -50.96
CA SER A 66 -39.41 -7.32 -51.96
C SER A 66 -38.21 -6.37 -51.99
N GLY A 67 -37.15 -6.94 -52.54
CA GLY A 67 -35.80 -6.49 -52.74
C GLY A 67 -35.59 -5.13 -53.45
N HIS A 68 -34.42 -4.60 -53.17
CA HIS A 68 -33.62 -3.84 -54.16
C HIS A 68 -32.15 -3.92 -53.75
N ASP A 69 -31.37 -4.35 -54.69
CA ASP A 69 -29.92 -4.41 -54.77
C ASP A 69 -29.33 -2.99 -54.69
N HIS A 70 -28.34 -2.74 -53.85
CA HIS A 70 -27.31 -1.72 -54.07
C HIS A 70 -26.03 -2.04 -53.30
N SER A 71 -25.05 -2.40 -54.09
CA SER A 71 -23.62 -2.39 -53.81
C SER A 71 -23.13 -1.11 -53.14
N GLY A 72 -22.47 -1.22 -51.99
CA GLY A 72 -21.87 -0.09 -51.26
C GLY A 72 -21.08 -0.54 -50.04
N ALA A 73 -20.29 -1.58 -50.19
CA ALA A 73 -19.33 -1.98 -49.12
C ALA A 73 -18.07 -1.12 -49.23
N GLY A 74 -17.65 -0.47 -48.16
CA GLY A 74 -16.29 0.02 -48.04
C GLY A 74 -16.04 1.33 -47.32
N ARG A 75 -16.89 1.75 -46.36
CA ARG A 75 -16.62 3.04 -45.67
C ARG A 75 -16.97 3.13 -44.16
N SER A 76 -17.24 2.02 -43.52
CA SER A 76 -17.72 2.05 -42.11
C SER A 76 -16.76 1.46 -41.10
N GLU A 77 -15.81 0.60 -41.46
CA GLU A 77 -14.90 -0.02 -40.51
C GLU A 77 -13.73 0.86 -40.08
N LYS A 78 -13.28 1.78 -40.94
CA LYS A 78 -12.16 2.68 -40.63
C LYS A 78 -12.57 3.83 -39.70
N ALA A 79 -13.86 4.24 -39.74
CA ALA A 79 -14.36 5.31 -38.85
C ALA A 79 -14.65 4.83 -37.43
N VAL A 80 -14.85 3.52 -37.21
CA VAL A 80 -15.07 2.94 -35.86
C VAL A 80 -13.73 2.62 -35.16
N SER A 81 -12.70 2.22 -35.94
CA SER A 81 -11.36 2.00 -35.37
C SER A 81 -10.69 3.30 -34.93
N ASP A 82 -10.98 4.42 -35.59
CA ASP A 82 -10.42 5.73 -35.24
C ASP A 82 -11.11 6.38 -34.03
N LEU A 83 -12.29 5.89 -33.62
CA LEU A 83 -12.99 6.32 -32.40
C LEU A 83 -12.59 5.53 -31.14
N TYR A 84 -12.02 4.33 -31.31
CA TYR A 84 -11.52 3.51 -30.18
C TYR A 84 -9.99 3.52 -30.03
N GLY A 85 -9.28 4.27 -30.88
CA GLY A 85 -7.82 4.29 -30.97
C GLY A 85 -7.09 5.37 -30.18
N GLN A 86 -7.77 6.17 -29.37
CA GLN A 86 -7.12 7.15 -28.47
C GLN A 86 -7.65 7.03 -27.05
N GLN A 87 -7.47 5.85 -26.46
CA GLN A 87 -7.28 5.79 -25.05
C GLN A 87 -5.81 6.19 -24.87
N GLU A 88 -5.56 7.48 -24.63
CA GLU A 88 -4.27 7.95 -24.14
C GLU A 88 -3.97 7.07 -22.92
N ASP A 89 -2.89 6.34 -22.97
CA ASP A 89 -2.30 5.65 -21.83
C ASP A 89 -1.86 6.77 -20.87
N ILE A 90 -2.83 7.29 -20.08
CA ILE A 90 -2.54 8.27 -19.03
C ILE A 90 -1.65 7.51 -18.06
N ALA A 91 -0.36 7.79 -18.11
CA ALA A 91 0.60 7.20 -17.19
C ALA A 91 0.04 7.33 -15.77
N LYS A 92 -0.17 6.19 -15.11
CA LYS A 92 -0.67 6.17 -13.74
C LYS A 92 0.32 6.90 -12.87
N LYS A 93 -0.16 7.85 -12.07
CA LYS A 93 0.64 8.56 -11.08
C LYS A 93 0.44 7.91 -9.72
N TYR A 94 1.51 7.75 -8.99
CA TYR A 94 1.49 7.17 -7.65
C TYR A 94 1.96 8.19 -6.61
N THR A 95 1.46 8.08 -5.39
CA THR A 95 1.94 8.87 -4.26
C THR A 95 1.67 8.11 -2.96
N ALA A 96 2.55 8.27 -1.98
CA ALA A 96 2.35 7.73 -0.65
C ALA A 96 1.94 8.83 0.33
N LEU A 97 0.75 8.70 0.92
CA LEU A 97 0.34 9.56 2.02
C LEU A 97 0.77 8.94 3.34
N THR A 98 1.45 9.71 4.18
CA THR A 98 2.03 9.22 5.43
C THR A 98 1.64 10.09 6.61
N PHE A 99 1.49 9.47 7.80
CA PHE A 99 1.12 10.13 9.03
C PHE A 99 2.11 9.80 10.14
N ASP A 100 2.66 10.84 10.76
CA ASP A 100 3.60 10.73 11.88
C ASP A 100 2.90 11.03 13.22
N ASP A 101 3.55 10.72 14.34
CA ASP A 101 3.23 11.03 15.74
C ASP A 101 2.07 10.25 16.35
N GLY A 102 1.27 9.52 15.58
CA GLY A 102 0.17 8.70 16.09
C GLY A 102 0.61 7.45 16.88
N PRO A 103 -0.38 6.69 17.39
CA PRO A 103 -1.82 6.90 17.28
C PRO A 103 -2.35 7.96 18.25
N ASN A 104 -3.24 8.83 17.78
CA ASN A 104 -3.93 9.81 18.62
C ASN A 104 -5.35 9.30 18.94
N PRO A 105 -5.74 9.17 20.24
CA PRO A 105 -7.02 8.58 20.62
C PRO A 105 -8.24 9.34 20.09
N LYS A 106 -8.07 10.61 19.73
CA LYS A 106 -9.17 11.46 19.27
C LYS A 106 -9.29 11.53 17.75
N TYR A 107 -8.17 11.47 17.05
CA TYR A 107 -8.14 11.81 15.62
C TYR A 107 -7.78 10.64 14.71
N THR A 108 -7.01 9.66 15.20
CA THR A 108 -6.63 8.49 14.39
C THR A 108 -7.85 7.65 14.00
N LYS A 109 -8.82 7.44 14.93
CA LYS A 109 -10.01 6.65 14.59
C LYS A 109 -10.84 7.28 13.47
N PRO A 110 -11.23 8.57 13.52
CA PRO A 110 -11.90 9.22 12.39
C PRO A 110 -11.11 9.17 11.08
N LEU A 111 -9.77 9.27 11.14
CA LEU A 111 -8.92 9.13 9.97
C LEU A 111 -9.04 7.73 9.36
N LEU A 112 -8.89 6.67 10.17
CA LEU A 112 -9.02 5.28 9.71
C LEU A 112 -10.39 4.98 9.09
N ASP A 113 -11.46 5.47 9.72
CA ASP A 113 -12.82 5.30 9.20
C ASP A 113 -12.97 5.95 7.82
N GLY A 114 -12.50 7.19 7.64
CA GLY A 114 -12.58 7.89 6.35
C GLY A 114 -11.63 7.36 5.27
N LEU A 115 -10.48 6.79 5.65
CA LEU A 115 -9.57 6.07 4.72
C LEU A 115 -10.24 4.79 4.21
N ARG A 116 -10.87 4.03 5.10
CA ARG A 116 -11.60 2.80 4.76
C ARG A 116 -12.78 3.07 3.83
N GLU A 117 -13.55 4.13 4.09
CA GLU A 117 -14.66 4.55 3.22
C GLU A 117 -14.19 4.87 1.79
N ARG A 118 -12.96 5.35 1.63
CA ARG A 118 -12.35 5.67 0.34
C ARG A 118 -11.57 4.52 -0.29
N GLY A 119 -11.38 3.42 0.44
CA GLY A 119 -10.56 2.29 0.00
C GLY A 119 -9.07 2.64 -0.15
N ILE A 120 -8.58 3.62 0.62
CA ILE A 120 -7.20 4.13 0.54
C ILE A 120 -6.36 3.51 1.65
N ARG A 121 -5.18 2.99 1.26
CA ARG A 121 -4.12 2.57 2.18
C ARG A 121 -3.06 3.66 2.28
N VAL A 122 -2.49 3.82 3.47
CA VAL A 122 -1.48 4.83 3.79
C VAL A 122 -0.39 4.21 4.67
N THR A 123 0.63 4.99 5.01
CA THR A 123 1.66 4.57 5.97
C THR A 123 1.57 5.41 7.24
N PHE A 124 1.62 4.75 8.40
CA PHE A 124 1.68 5.37 9.71
C PHE A 124 3.06 5.13 10.34
N PHE A 125 3.73 6.19 10.79
CA PHE A 125 4.94 6.09 11.58
C PHE A 125 4.62 6.43 13.05
N LEU A 126 4.65 5.41 13.91
CA LEU A 126 4.08 5.51 15.25
C LEU A 126 5.13 5.86 16.30
N VAL A 127 4.75 6.77 17.21
CA VAL A 127 5.48 7.03 18.47
C VAL A 127 5.12 5.95 19.47
N GLY A 128 6.13 5.27 20.02
CA GLY A 128 5.92 4.10 20.85
C GLY A 128 5.15 4.38 22.16
N GLU A 129 5.31 5.56 22.77
CA GLU A 129 4.53 5.96 23.96
C GLU A 129 3.04 6.19 23.61
N CYS A 130 2.73 6.56 22.38
CA CYS A 130 1.34 6.76 21.92
C CYS A 130 0.59 5.45 21.70
N ILE A 131 1.29 4.31 21.57
CA ILE A 131 0.68 2.99 21.40
C ILE A 131 -0.02 2.53 22.68
N ASP A 132 0.55 2.85 23.86
CA ASP A 132 0.04 2.41 25.15
C ASP A 132 -1.38 2.96 25.38
N GLY A 133 -2.35 2.06 25.51
CA GLY A 133 -3.77 2.38 25.64
C GLY A 133 -4.50 2.67 24.31
N ASN A 134 -3.81 2.59 23.19
CA ASN A 134 -4.35 2.77 21.83
C ASN A 134 -4.06 1.56 20.93
N GLU A 135 -3.79 0.38 21.50
CA GLU A 135 -3.44 -0.84 20.79
C GLU A 135 -4.52 -1.25 19.78
N ASP A 136 -5.78 -0.97 20.08
CA ASP A 136 -6.89 -1.29 19.19
C ASP A 136 -6.88 -0.44 17.89
N LEU A 137 -6.35 0.81 17.95
CA LEU A 137 -6.14 1.63 16.76
C LEU A 137 -5.02 1.04 15.89
N VAL A 138 -3.92 0.60 16.51
CA VAL A 138 -2.81 -0.04 15.80
C VAL A 138 -3.24 -1.36 15.15
N LYS A 139 -4.03 -2.19 15.87
CA LYS A 139 -4.64 -3.40 15.28
C LYS A 139 -5.54 -3.07 14.10
N GLN A 140 -6.30 -1.96 14.20
CA GLN A 140 -7.18 -1.52 13.12
C GLN A 140 -6.39 -1.07 11.89
N MET A 141 -5.27 -0.32 12.08
CA MET A 141 -4.35 0.05 11.00
C MET A 141 -3.86 -1.19 10.23
N ALA A 142 -3.34 -2.18 10.96
CA ALA A 142 -2.85 -3.43 10.38
C ALA A 142 -3.97 -4.20 9.64
N LYS A 143 -5.16 -4.31 10.26
CA LYS A 143 -6.33 -4.99 9.67
C LYS A 143 -6.81 -4.33 8.38
N ASP A 144 -6.74 -3.01 8.28
CA ASP A 144 -7.16 -2.23 7.11
C ASP A 144 -6.07 -2.23 6.02
N GLY A 145 -4.92 -2.88 6.27
CA GLY A 145 -3.83 -3.03 5.31
C GLY A 145 -2.95 -1.79 5.17
N HIS A 146 -2.94 -0.91 6.17
CA HIS A 146 -1.99 0.19 6.23
C HIS A 146 -0.59 -0.32 6.57
N LEU A 147 0.44 0.30 6.02
CA LEU A 147 1.82 0.06 6.44
C LEU A 147 2.06 0.77 7.78
N ILE A 148 2.73 0.07 8.70
CA ILE A 148 3.08 0.63 10.01
C ILE A 148 4.59 0.64 10.16
N GLY A 149 5.16 1.81 10.38
CA GLY A 149 6.57 2.05 10.63
C GLY A 149 6.83 2.63 12.03
N VAL A 150 8.09 2.80 12.36
CA VAL A 150 8.60 3.29 13.64
C VAL A 150 8.88 4.80 13.57
N HIS A 151 8.43 5.57 14.60
CA HIS A 151 8.74 7.00 14.74
C HIS A 151 9.42 7.31 16.09
N CYS A 152 10.28 6.40 16.57
CA CYS A 152 10.92 6.37 17.88
C CYS A 152 9.95 6.22 19.08
N LEU A 153 10.46 6.08 20.30
CA LEU A 153 9.64 5.86 21.50
C LEU A 153 9.03 7.16 22.02
N THR A 154 9.83 8.23 22.10
CA THR A 154 9.50 9.48 22.80
C THR A 154 9.65 10.73 21.95
N HIS A 155 9.70 10.60 20.61
CA HIS A 155 9.83 11.67 19.63
C HIS A 155 11.05 12.59 19.88
N LYS A 156 12.22 11.99 20.17
CA LYS A 156 13.49 12.72 20.35
C LYS A 156 14.28 12.85 19.06
N ASP A 157 15.13 13.88 18.99
CA ASP A 157 16.17 13.98 17.95
C ASP A 157 17.28 12.94 18.27
N LEU A 158 17.19 11.80 17.60
CA LEU A 158 18.06 10.63 17.86
C LEU A 158 19.53 10.91 17.56
N THR A 159 19.84 11.93 16.75
CA THR A 159 21.23 12.31 16.44
C THR A 159 21.94 13.02 17.58
N LYS A 160 21.17 13.49 18.57
CA LYS A 160 21.68 14.18 19.78
C LYS A 160 21.81 13.24 20.97
N GLU A 161 21.28 12.02 20.86
CA GLU A 161 21.34 11.00 21.89
C GLU A 161 22.63 10.14 21.77
N LYS A 162 22.95 9.39 22.82
CA LYS A 162 23.95 8.33 22.71
C LYS A 162 23.42 7.26 21.75
N LEU A 163 24.28 6.70 20.93
CA LEU A 163 23.89 5.71 19.93
C LEU A 163 23.11 4.53 20.53
N SER A 164 23.53 4.04 21.72
CA SER A 164 22.82 2.95 22.42
C SER A 164 21.40 3.34 22.83
N ASP A 165 21.21 4.58 23.26
CA ASP A 165 19.92 5.09 23.75
C ASP A 165 19.00 5.37 22.54
N ALA A 166 19.55 5.94 21.49
CA ALA A 166 18.84 6.18 20.22
C ALA A 166 18.38 4.86 19.57
N ALA A 167 19.27 3.87 19.48
CA ALA A 167 18.90 2.54 18.99
C ALA A 167 17.81 1.87 19.85
N LYS A 168 17.90 2.04 21.19
CA LYS A 168 16.88 1.53 22.10
C LYS A 168 15.51 2.17 21.88
N GLU A 169 15.43 3.48 21.68
CA GLU A 169 14.19 4.21 21.35
C GLU A 169 13.49 3.60 20.14
N LEU A 170 14.25 3.23 19.12
CA LEU A 170 13.73 2.62 17.91
C LEU A 170 13.31 1.15 18.12
N CYS A 171 14.16 0.37 18.76
CA CYS A 171 13.89 -1.04 19.02
C CYS A 171 12.69 -1.25 19.95
N ASP A 172 12.56 -0.46 21.01
CA ASP A 172 11.43 -0.56 21.93
C ASP A 172 10.10 -0.27 21.22
N THR A 173 10.06 0.71 20.33
CA THR A 173 8.87 1.00 19.51
C THR A 173 8.57 -0.12 18.52
N ARG A 174 9.61 -0.65 17.87
CA ARG A 174 9.50 -1.80 16.95
C ARG A 174 8.88 -3.01 17.66
N GLU A 175 9.35 -3.31 18.88
CA GLU A 175 8.81 -4.40 19.72
C GLU A 175 7.35 -4.16 20.12
N LYS A 176 6.98 -2.91 20.49
CA LYS A 176 5.60 -2.56 20.84
C LYS A 176 4.66 -2.77 19.63
N ILE A 177 5.03 -2.31 18.45
CA ILE A 177 4.24 -2.50 17.23
C ILE A 177 4.07 -4.00 16.96
N ARG A 178 5.16 -4.77 16.99
CA ARG A 178 5.12 -6.22 16.80
C ARG A 178 4.23 -6.92 17.83
N ALA A 179 4.30 -6.54 19.09
CA ALA A 179 3.47 -7.14 20.13
C ALA A 179 1.96 -6.98 19.87
N VAL A 180 1.58 -5.90 19.17
CA VAL A 180 0.18 -5.59 18.84
C VAL A 180 -0.25 -6.20 17.52
N THR A 181 0.60 -6.15 16.48
CA THR A 181 0.27 -6.55 15.10
C THR A 181 0.67 -7.98 14.77
N GLY A 182 1.70 -8.50 15.42
CA GLY A 182 2.36 -9.77 15.08
C GLY A 182 3.51 -9.61 14.07
N ASP A 183 3.58 -8.49 13.35
CA ASP A 183 4.53 -8.24 12.28
C ASP A 183 5.67 -7.32 12.73
N TRP A 184 6.86 -7.53 12.18
CA TRP A 184 8.00 -6.67 12.40
C TRP A 184 7.96 -5.46 11.48
N PRO A 185 7.91 -4.20 12.00
CA PRO A 185 8.11 -3.03 11.16
C PRO A 185 9.51 -3.00 10.56
N GLU A 186 9.61 -2.75 9.26
CA GLU A 186 10.88 -2.66 8.55
C GLU A 186 11.30 -1.20 8.29
N TYR A 187 10.35 -0.27 8.35
CA TYR A 187 10.57 1.13 8.03
C TYR A 187 10.60 2.00 9.28
N VAL A 188 11.47 3.00 9.24
CA VAL A 188 11.58 4.02 10.29
C VAL A 188 11.53 5.41 9.66
N ARG A 189 10.75 6.31 10.25
CA ARG A 189 10.89 7.73 9.97
C ARG A 189 11.51 8.41 11.19
N PRO A 190 12.73 8.96 11.06
CA PRO A 190 13.37 9.61 12.19
C PRO A 190 12.67 10.93 12.52
N PRO A 191 12.42 11.26 13.80
CA PRO A 191 11.90 12.55 14.21
C PRO A 191 12.71 13.70 13.63
N TYR A 192 12.02 14.75 13.15
CA TYR A 192 12.62 15.92 12.50
C TYR A 192 13.43 15.62 11.22
N GLY A 193 13.36 14.41 10.67
CA GLY A 193 14.21 13.95 9.57
C GLY A 193 15.69 13.80 9.95
N SER A 194 16.00 13.80 11.26
CA SER A 194 17.37 13.73 11.76
C SER A 194 17.90 12.30 11.76
N TRP A 195 18.81 12.00 10.84
CA TRP A 195 19.40 10.67 10.67
C TRP A 195 20.91 10.75 10.38
N ASN A 196 21.65 9.69 10.69
CA ASN A 196 23.07 9.60 10.36
C ASN A 196 23.51 8.13 10.17
N ALA A 197 24.68 7.94 9.53
CA ALA A 197 25.24 6.64 9.21
C ALA A 197 25.45 5.72 10.44
N LYS A 198 25.67 6.29 11.64
CA LYS A 198 25.83 5.47 12.85
C LYS A 198 24.51 4.85 13.29
N LEU A 199 23.41 5.59 13.19
CA LEU A 199 22.07 5.05 13.44
C LEU A 199 21.72 3.99 12.41
N GLU A 200 22.01 4.24 11.13
CA GLU A 200 21.77 3.29 10.05
C GLU A 200 22.53 1.97 10.23
N GLU A 201 23.77 2.02 10.73
CA GLU A 201 24.53 0.83 11.07
C GLU A 201 24.06 0.11 12.33
N ALA A 202 23.40 0.82 13.25
CA ALA A 202 23.00 0.30 14.57
C ALA A 202 21.64 -0.38 14.59
N VAL A 203 20.78 -0.07 13.60
CA VAL A 203 19.42 -0.61 13.53
C VAL A 203 19.16 -1.25 12.16
N ASP A 204 18.41 -2.34 12.17
CA ASP A 204 18.00 -3.04 10.97
C ASP A 204 16.61 -2.54 10.53
N MET A 205 16.57 -1.27 10.09
CA MET A 205 15.36 -0.60 9.60
C MET A 205 15.71 0.37 8.47
N ILE A 206 14.80 0.54 7.53
CA ILE A 206 14.95 1.39 6.34
C ILE A 206 14.44 2.80 6.68
N PRO A 207 15.30 3.84 6.64
CA PRO A 207 14.85 5.20 6.91
C PRO A 207 14.01 5.74 5.73
N VAL A 208 12.87 6.34 6.05
CA VAL A 208 11.94 6.94 5.10
C VAL A 208 11.82 8.43 5.40
N PHE A 209 12.03 9.25 4.39
CA PHE A 209 11.83 10.69 4.45
C PHE A 209 10.57 11.09 3.69
N TRP A 210 10.45 12.35 3.30
CA TRP A 210 9.31 12.88 2.55
C TRP A 210 9.78 13.87 1.49
N ASP A 211 8.98 14.02 0.43
CA ASP A 211 9.18 14.97 -0.63
C ASP A 211 8.29 16.21 -0.41
N VAL A 212 7.06 16.00 0.09
CA VAL A 212 6.10 17.05 0.36
C VAL A 212 5.77 17.15 1.85
N ASP A 213 6.25 18.20 2.52
CA ASP A 213 5.82 18.57 3.88
C ASP A 213 4.53 19.38 3.81
N SER A 214 3.44 18.85 4.37
CA SER A 214 2.14 19.52 4.43
C SER A 214 2.15 20.76 5.32
N ILE A 215 3.05 20.82 6.30
CA ILE A 215 3.13 21.82 7.39
C ILE A 215 1.81 21.92 8.17
N ASP A 216 1.03 20.86 8.26
CA ASP A 216 -0.30 20.82 8.87
C ASP A 216 -0.26 21.11 10.37
N TRP A 217 0.78 20.63 11.08
CA TRP A 217 1.06 20.91 12.48
C TRP A 217 1.18 22.38 12.80
N ARG A 218 1.66 23.21 11.84
CA ARG A 218 1.84 24.65 12.01
C ARG A 218 0.66 25.45 11.46
N LEU A 219 0.15 25.09 10.27
CA LEU A 219 -0.92 25.84 9.60
C LEU A 219 -2.26 25.69 10.30
N LYS A 220 -2.58 24.51 10.78
CA LYS A 220 -3.86 24.15 11.46
C LYS A 220 -5.08 24.70 10.72
N ASN A 221 -5.03 24.63 9.38
CA ASN A 221 -6.04 25.15 8.48
C ASN A 221 -6.23 24.20 7.30
N THR A 222 -7.36 23.56 7.23
CA THR A 222 -7.70 22.53 6.25
C THR A 222 -7.49 23.00 4.81
N GLU A 223 -7.97 24.21 4.45
CA GLU A 223 -7.90 24.74 3.08
C GLU A 223 -6.45 25.00 2.65
N LYS A 224 -5.66 25.63 3.53
CA LYS A 224 -4.26 25.97 3.21
C LYS A 224 -3.39 24.74 3.08
N VAL A 225 -3.58 23.75 3.98
CA VAL A 225 -2.86 22.47 3.92
C VAL A 225 -3.22 21.72 2.64
N THR A 226 -4.51 21.59 2.33
CA THR A 226 -4.97 20.95 1.10
C THR A 226 -4.39 21.62 -0.14
N ALA A 227 -4.51 22.95 -0.24
CA ALA A 227 -4.05 23.69 -1.41
C ALA A 227 -2.53 23.55 -1.62
N LYS A 228 -1.75 23.58 -0.52
CA LYS A 228 -0.30 23.37 -0.57
C LYS A 228 0.05 21.99 -1.09
N VAL A 229 -0.47 20.94 -0.45
CA VAL A 229 -0.13 19.55 -0.81
C VAL A 229 -0.56 19.25 -2.24
N VAL A 230 -1.81 19.56 -2.62
CA VAL A 230 -2.32 19.30 -3.99
C VAL A 230 -1.56 20.05 -5.08
N LYS A 231 -0.95 21.19 -4.74
CA LYS A 231 -0.11 21.97 -5.66
C LYS A 231 1.29 21.39 -5.80
N ASP A 232 1.88 20.97 -4.67
CA ASP A 232 3.30 20.63 -4.59
C ASP A 232 3.57 19.14 -4.87
N THR A 233 2.54 18.26 -4.89
CA THR A 233 2.70 16.82 -5.13
C THR A 233 2.96 16.51 -6.60
N GLU A 234 4.02 15.74 -6.85
CA GLU A 234 4.41 15.15 -8.11
C GLU A 234 4.28 13.62 -8.06
N ASP A 235 4.47 12.95 -9.21
CA ASP A 235 4.45 11.49 -9.32
C ASP A 235 5.64 10.87 -8.57
N GLY A 236 5.37 9.90 -7.72
CA GLY A 236 6.39 9.24 -6.89
C GLY A 236 6.62 9.90 -5.53
N ASP A 237 5.94 11.00 -5.19
CA ASP A 237 6.17 11.72 -3.94
C ASP A 237 5.61 11.02 -2.72
N ILE A 238 6.34 11.15 -1.60
CA ILE A 238 5.92 10.80 -0.25
C ILE A 238 5.46 12.07 0.47
N ILE A 239 4.20 12.10 0.90
CA ILE A 239 3.57 13.24 1.57
C ILE A 239 3.60 13.03 3.08
N LEU A 240 4.16 13.99 3.83
CA LEU A 240 4.15 14.03 5.29
C LEU A 240 2.94 14.79 5.81
N MET A 241 2.19 14.14 6.69
CA MET A 241 1.12 14.71 7.52
C MET A 241 1.20 14.17 8.96
N HIS A 242 0.32 14.68 9.82
CA HIS A 242 0.17 14.22 11.21
C HIS A 242 -1.31 13.99 11.53
N ASP A 243 -1.61 13.00 12.37
CA ASP A 243 -2.98 12.68 12.79
C ASP A 243 -3.36 13.28 14.16
N GLU A 244 -2.74 14.41 14.51
CA GLU A 244 -2.90 15.08 15.80
C GLU A 244 -4.00 16.16 15.84
N PHE A 245 -4.47 16.64 14.68
CA PHE A 245 -5.43 17.74 14.60
C PHE A 245 -6.61 17.40 13.73
N LYS A 246 -7.80 17.91 14.11
CA LYS A 246 -9.01 17.78 13.28
C LYS A 246 -8.80 18.34 11.87
N THR A 247 -8.09 19.49 11.79
CA THR A 247 -7.80 20.16 10.52
C THR A 247 -6.89 19.33 9.61
N SER A 248 -5.96 18.54 10.19
CA SER A 248 -5.10 17.61 9.44
C SER A 248 -5.91 16.45 8.86
N VAL A 249 -6.80 15.84 9.67
CA VAL A 249 -7.68 14.76 9.21
C VAL A 249 -8.61 15.22 8.08
N GLU A 250 -9.25 16.40 8.25
CA GLU A 250 -10.09 16.97 7.19
C GLU A 250 -9.29 17.31 5.92
N ALA A 251 -8.04 17.81 6.08
CA ALA A 251 -7.17 18.10 4.95
C ALA A 251 -6.76 16.81 4.22
N ALA A 252 -6.45 15.74 4.94
CA ALA A 252 -6.10 14.45 4.36
C ALA A 252 -7.19 13.93 3.42
N PHE A 253 -8.46 13.98 3.84
CA PHE A 253 -9.57 13.56 2.97
C PHE A 253 -9.69 14.42 1.72
N ARG A 254 -9.57 15.74 1.85
CA ARG A 254 -9.60 16.64 0.69
C ARG A 254 -8.40 16.44 -0.24
N ILE A 255 -7.21 16.16 0.30
CA ILE A 255 -6.01 15.85 -0.49
C ILE A 255 -6.26 14.57 -1.28
N ILE A 256 -6.75 13.51 -0.63
CA ILE A 256 -7.08 12.24 -1.29
C ILE A 256 -8.08 12.47 -2.42
N ASP A 257 -9.20 13.13 -2.14
CA ASP A 257 -10.26 13.37 -3.12
C ASP A 257 -9.74 14.20 -4.33
N ASN A 258 -8.92 15.24 -4.08
CA ASN A 258 -8.36 16.09 -5.14
C ASN A 258 -7.29 15.38 -5.98
N LEU A 259 -6.35 14.67 -5.34
CA LEU A 259 -5.28 13.96 -6.07
C LEU A 259 -5.83 12.77 -6.85
N THR A 260 -6.81 12.04 -6.30
CA THR A 260 -7.52 10.98 -7.03
C THR A 260 -8.21 11.54 -8.28
N ALA A 261 -8.87 12.70 -8.17
CA ALA A 261 -9.47 13.39 -9.32
C ALA A 261 -8.44 13.84 -10.37
N LYS A 262 -7.17 14.02 -9.98
CA LYS A 262 -6.03 14.33 -10.86
C LYS A 262 -5.34 13.07 -11.42
N GLY A 263 -5.85 11.86 -11.15
CA GLY A 263 -5.33 10.59 -11.67
C GLY A 263 -4.25 9.95 -10.80
N TYR A 264 -4.05 10.40 -9.55
CA TYR A 264 -3.12 9.76 -8.62
C TYR A 264 -3.75 8.51 -7.99
N THR A 265 -2.93 7.48 -7.83
CA THR A 265 -3.22 6.29 -7.04
C THR A 265 -2.40 6.36 -5.76
N PHE A 266 -3.09 6.23 -4.60
CA PHE A 266 -2.41 6.17 -3.31
C PHE A 266 -1.92 4.75 -3.03
N VAL A 267 -0.66 4.66 -2.65
CA VAL A 267 0.02 3.40 -2.28
C VAL A 267 0.71 3.57 -0.92
N THR A 268 1.11 2.47 -0.30
CA THR A 268 1.96 2.51 0.89
C THR A 268 3.43 2.76 0.49
N VAL A 269 4.27 3.17 1.45
CA VAL A 269 5.67 3.52 1.16
C VAL A 269 6.44 2.33 0.59
N ASP A 270 6.23 1.12 1.10
CA ASP A 270 6.86 -0.10 0.58
C ASP A 270 6.48 -0.37 -0.88
N GLU A 271 5.21 -0.17 -1.24
CA GLU A 271 4.73 -0.31 -2.62
C GLU A 271 5.35 0.75 -3.54
N LEU A 272 5.54 1.99 -3.05
CA LEU A 272 6.13 3.08 -3.83
C LEU A 272 7.64 2.91 -4.06
N MET A 273 8.36 2.32 -3.09
CA MET A 273 9.82 2.16 -3.15
C MET A 273 10.29 0.93 -3.95
N VAL A 274 9.40 0.05 -4.38
CA VAL A 274 9.72 -1.18 -5.11
C VAL A 274 9.65 -1.01 -6.63
N ASP A 275 9.03 0.07 -7.12
CA ASP A 275 8.97 0.43 -8.54
C ASP A 275 10.19 1.29 -8.93
#